data_670c0fb39d1626fe74ac6a3ebfedf263
#
_entry.id   670c0fb39d1626fe74ac6a3ebfedf263
#
_cell.length_a   1.000
_cell.length_b   1.000
_cell.length_c   1.000
_cell.angle_alpha   90.00
_cell.angle_beta   90.00
_cell.angle_gamma   90.00
#
_symmetry.space_group_name_H-M   'P 1'
#
loop_
_entity.id
_entity.type
_entity.pdbx_description
1 polymer ?
#
loop_
_entity_poly.entity_id
_entity_poly.type
_entity_poly.pdbx_seq_one_letter_code
_entity_poly.pdbx_strand_id
1 'polypeptide(L)'
;MAAGIMLAASVWSLLLPAIERAERGPLPGWLPPAAGLVIGAVGLLRLEQAAGRLLCSGAGHCGRMVLAVTLHNLPEGMVVGLAAALALSGEPDAASGALALALGIGLQNLPEGAAVSLPLLQKGESKKRAFFAGAASGLVEPVGALLALALAGWVSAALPWLMSAAAGCMVCVTAQEMIPEAVENDEPAGVISVVLGFALMMALDVAL
;
A
#
# COMPACT_ATOMS: atom_id res chain seq x y z
N MET A 1 -0.04 -7.15 -12.39
CA MET A 1 0.04 -5.70 -12.70
C MET A 1 0.02 -4.86 -11.42
N ALA A 2 -0.90 -5.10 -10.49
CA ALA A 2 -0.95 -4.41 -9.21
C ALA A 2 0.40 -4.41 -8.45
N ALA A 3 1.08 -5.56 -8.34
CA ALA A 3 2.40 -5.65 -7.72
C ALA A 3 3.44 -4.66 -8.28
N GLY A 4 3.44 -4.45 -9.60
CA GLY A 4 4.33 -3.49 -10.24
C GLY A 4 3.98 -2.04 -9.90
N ILE A 5 2.69 -1.72 -9.88
CA ILE A 5 2.19 -0.39 -9.47
C ILE A 5 2.63 -0.09 -8.04
N MET A 6 2.42 -1.03 -7.12
CA MET A 6 2.81 -0.86 -5.71
C MET A 6 4.32 -0.67 -5.53
N LEU A 7 5.15 -1.46 -6.23
CA LEU A 7 6.61 -1.28 -6.17
C LEU A 7 7.03 0.09 -6.66
N ALA A 8 6.50 0.57 -7.78
CA ALA A 8 6.83 1.89 -8.31
C ALA A 8 6.36 2.99 -7.34
N ALA A 9 5.11 2.94 -6.87
CA ALA A 9 4.59 3.89 -5.89
C ALA A 9 5.43 3.91 -4.59
N SER A 10 5.87 2.75 -4.10
CA SER A 10 6.74 2.67 -2.91
C SER A 10 8.05 3.44 -3.10
N VAL A 11 8.59 3.45 -4.32
CA VAL A 11 9.86 4.15 -4.62
C VAL A 11 9.61 5.63 -4.89
N TRP A 12 8.82 5.95 -5.91
CA TRP A 12 8.67 7.33 -6.40
C TRP A 12 7.84 8.20 -5.47
N SER A 13 6.68 7.71 -5.03
CA SER A 13 5.77 8.52 -4.25
C SER A 13 6.10 8.55 -2.75
N LEU A 14 6.95 7.64 -2.25
CA LEU A 14 7.26 7.54 -0.82
C LEU A 14 8.74 7.60 -0.48
N LEU A 15 9.56 6.68 -1.01
CA LEU A 15 10.96 6.58 -0.60
C LEU A 15 11.77 7.77 -1.10
N LEU A 16 11.60 8.20 -2.34
CA LEU A 16 12.33 9.36 -2.86
C LEU A 16 11.99 10.62 -2.08
N PRO A 17 10.73 11.02 -1.89
CA PRO A 17 10.40 12.18 -1.05
C PRO A 17 10.84 12.02 0.41
N ALA A 18 10.85 10.80 0.96
CA ALA A 18 11.34 10.56 2.30
C ALA A 18 12.85 10.81 2.42
N ILE A 19 13.64 10.38 1.42
CA ILE A 19 15.09 10.61 1.35
C ILE A 19 15.39 12.11 1.26
N GLU A 20 14.75 12.80 0.33
CA GLU A 20 14.93 14.25 0.13
C GLU A 20 14.64 15.06 1.40
N ARG A 21 13.60 14.64 2.15
CA ARG A 21 13.28 15.28 3.43
C ARG A 21 14.27 14.92 4.53
N ALA A 22 14.73 13.66 4.56
CA ALA A 22 15.70 13.20 5.54
C ALA A 22 17.05 13.91 5.38
N GLU A 23 17.46 14.25 4.14
CA GLU A 23 18.69 15.00 3.85
C GLU A 23 18.68 16.42 4.45
N ARG A 24 17.50 17.00 4.66
CA ARG A 24 17.32 18.30 5.32
C ARG A 24 17.29 18.20 6.86
N GLY A 25 17.32 16.98 7.39
CA GLY A 25 17.23 16.71 8.83
C GLY A 25 18.59 16.62 9.53
N PRO A 26 18.58 16.39 10.85
CA PRO A 26 19.79 16.30 11.65
C PRO A 26 20.50 14.94 11.56
N LEU A 27 19.88 13.93 10.97
CA LEU A 27 20.42 12.57 10.81
C LEU A 27 20.97 12.38 9.40
N PRO A 28 21.86 11.38 9.20
CA PRO A 28 22.27 11.01 7.84
C PRO A 28 21.05 10.71 6.96
N GLY A 29 20.95 11.29 5.77
CA GLY A 29 19.75 11.23 4.91
C GLY A 29 19.23 9.83 4.56
N TRP A 30 20.12 8.84 4.55
CA TRP A 30 19.76 7.44 4.31
C TRP A 30 19.17 6.72 5.53
N LEU A 31 19.45 7.19 6.76
CA LEU A 31 19.12 6.46 7.98
C LEU A 31 17.61 6.39 8.25
N PRO A 32 16.85 7.52 8.27
CA PRO A 32 15.40 7.45 8.46
C PRO A 32 14.68 6.62 7.40
N PRO A 33 14.98 6.74 6.07
CA PRO A 33 14.34 5.93 5.06
C PRO A 33 14.64 4.44 5.17
N ALA A 34 15.89 4.06 5.39
CA ALA A 34 16.27 2.65 5.51
C ALA A 34 15.68 1.99 6.76
N ALA A 35 15.77 2.67 7.91
CA ALA A 35 15.24 2.14 9.15
C ALA A 35 13.70 2.15 9.15
N GLY A 36 13.07 3.20 8.64
CA GLY A 36 11.62 3.29 8.49
C GLY A 36 11.05 2.16 7.63
N LEU A 37 11.67 1.87 6.50
CA LEU A 37 11.29 0.78 5.61
C LEU A 37 11.31 -0.58 6.34
N VAL A 38 12.35 -0.87 7.10
CA VAL A 38 12.43 -2.12 7.88
C VAL A 38 11.40 -2.14 9.00
N ILE A 39 11.22 -1.01 9.71
CA ILE A 39 10.23 -0.90 10.79
C ILE A 39 8.82 -1.13 10.26
N GLY A 40 8.48 -0.54 9.11
CA GLY A 40 7.18 -0.73 8.47
C GLY A 40 6.92 -2.18 8.09
N ALA A 41 7.85 -2.81 7.39
CA ALA A 41 7.74 -4.22 7.00
C ALA A 41 7.58 -5.14 8.22
N VAL A 42 8.45 -5.01 9.23
CA VAL A 42 8.37 -5.81 10.46
C VAL A 42 7.11 -5.50 11.24
N GLY A 43 6.71 -4.23 11.32
CA GLY A 43 5.48 -3.78 11.99
C GLY A 43 4.23 -4.44 11.38
N LEU A 44 4.12 -4.44 10.06
CA LEU A 44 3.01 -5.08 9.36
C LEU A 44 2.97 -6.59 9.62
N LEU A 45 4.09 -7.30 9.46
CA LEU A 45 4.18 -8.74 9.74
C LEU A 45 3.75 -9.09 11.18
N ARG A 46 4.12 -8.25 12.15
CA ARG A 46 3.69 -8.44 13.56
C ARG A 46 2.22 -8.15 13.75
N LEU A 47 1.69 -7.12 13.08
CA LEU A 47 0.27 -6.77 13.12
C LEU A 47 -0.58 -7.90 12.54
N GLU A 48 -0.21 -8.45 11.40
CA GLU A 48 -0.88 -9.59 10.77
C GLU A 48 -0.90 -10.82 11.68
N GLN A 49 0.25 -11.14 12.28
CA GLN A 49 0.35 -12.27 13.23
C GLN A 49 -0.54 -12.06 14.44
N ALA A 50 -0.57 -10.85 15.01
CA ALA A 50 -1.39 -10.52 16.17
C ALA A 50 -2.89 -10.54 15.80
N ALA A 51 -3.26 -9.90 14.71
CA ALA A 51 -4.64 -9.86 14.22
C ALA A 51 -5.16 -11.26 13.85
N GLY A 52 -4.34 -12.09 13.20
CA GLY A 52 -4.65 -13.47 12.89
C GLY A 52 -4.93 -14.30 14.14
N ARG A 53 -4.20 -14.09 15.22
CA ARG A 53 -4.42 -14.78 16.51
C ARG A 53 -5.69 -14.29 17.23
N LEU A 54 -5.94 -12.99 17.22
CA LEU A 54 -7.04 -12.38 17.97
C LEU A 54 -8.40 -12.48 17.26
N LEU A 55 -8.41 -12.20 15.94
CA LEU A 55 -9.65 -12.04 15.18
C LEU A 55 -10.04 -13.30 14.40
N CYS A 56 -9.07 -14.17 14.07
CA CYS A 56 -9.28 -15.32 13.21
C CYS A 56 -9.11 -16.67 13.91
N SER A 57 -9.08 -16.75 15.24
CA SER A 57 -8.93 -18.01 15.98
C SER A 57 -10.04 -19.04 15.72
N GLY A 58 -11.14 -18.65 15.08
CA GLY A 58 -12.22 -19.54 14.61
C GLY A 58 -12.63 -19.32 13.16
N ALA A 59 -11.99 -18.37 12.46
CA ALA A 59 -12.30 -18.06 11.07
C ALA A 59 -11.59 -19.05 10.14
N GLY A 60 -12.30 -19.60 9.18
CA GLY A 60 -11.72 -20.42 8.11
C GLY A 60 -10.73 -19.61 7.26
N HIS A 61 -10.04 -20.29 6.32
CA HIS A 61 -9.04 -19.68 5.43
C HIS A 61 -9.52 -18.38 4.77
N CYS A 62 -10.80 -18.30 4.40
CA CYS A 62 -11.39 -17.12 3.77
C CYS A 62 -11.46 -15.89 4.68
N GLY A 63 -11.73 -16.08 5.96
CA GLY A 63 -11.76 -14.97 6.93
C GLY A 63 -10.37 -14.39 7.18
N ARG A 64 -9.34 -15.23 7.17
CA ARG A 64 -7.95 -14.79 7.30
C ARG A 64 -7.49 -14.01 6.06
N MET A 65 -7.88 -14.46 4.87
CA MET A 65 -7.58 -13.75 3.62
C MET A 65 -8.24 -12.36 3.57
N VAL A 66 -9.54 -12.26 3.90
CA VAL A 66 -10.23 -10.96 3.97
C VAL A 66 -9.55 -10.03 4.98
N LEU A 67 -9.13 -10.56 6.14
CA LEU A 67 -8.41 -9.77 7.14
C LEU A 67 -7.04 -9.30 6.61
N ALA A 68 -6.29 -10.19 5.96
CA ALA A 68 -4.99 -9.84 5.39
C ALA A 68 -5.15 -8.69 4.39
N VAL A 69 -6.00 -8.81 3.38
CA VAL A 69 -6.25 -7.73 2.40
C VAL A 69 -6.71 -6.44 3.09
N THR A 70 -7.60 -6.52 4.09
CA THR A 70 -8.02 -5.32 4.83
C THR A 70 -6.87 -4.64 5.57
N LEU A 71 -5.93 -5.40 6.14
CA LEU A 71 -4.74 -4.86 6.81
C LEU A 71 -3.75 -4.25 5.82
N HIS A 72 -3.65 -4.81 4.61
CA HIS A 72 -2.81 -4.27 3.54
C HIS A 72 -3.32 -2.91 3.03
N ASN A 73 -4.62 -2.76 2.89
CA ASN A 73 -5.24 -1.51 2.43
C ASN A 73 -5.05 -0.34 3.42
N LEU A 74 -4.78 -0.61 4.71
CA LEU A 74 -4.52 0.46 5.68
C LEU A 74 -3.24 1.27 5.35
N PRO A 75 -2.06 0.67 5.12
CA PRO A 75 -0.88 1.37 4.63
C PRO A 75 -1.11 2.11 3.31
N GLU A 76 -1.86 1.55 2.38
CA GLU A 76 -2.18 2.20 1.09
C GLU A 76 -2.95 3.50 1.30
N GLY A 77 -3.99 3.47 2.11
CA GLY A 77 -4.70 4.68 2.51
C GLY A 77 -3.78 5.69 3.21
N MET A 78 -2.92 5.23 4.12
CA MET A 78 -1.97 6.12 4.80
C MET A 78 -1.02 6.82 3.83
N VAL A 79 -0.59 6.16 2.78
CA VAL A 79 0.26 6.72 1.73
C VAL A 79 -0.45 7.85 1.01
N VAL A 80 -1.69 7.65 0.58
CA VAL A 80 -2.51 8.70 -0.05
C VAL A 80 -2.69 9.88 0.90
N GLY A 81 -2.95 9.62 2.19
CA GLY A 81 -3.08 10.66 3.22
C GLY A 81 -1.79 11.46 3.41
N LEU A 82 -0.63 10.81 3.41
CA LEU A 82 0.67 11.49 3.50
C LEU A 82 0.94 12.33 2.25
N ALA A 83 0.68 11.81 1.05
CA ALA A 83 0.82 12.56 -0.19
C ALA A 83 -0.12 13.79 -0.23
N ALA A 84 -1.36 13.63 0.23
CA ALA A 84 -2.30 14.73 0.37
C ALA A 84 -1.80 15.78 1.37
N ALA A 85 -1.20 15.36 2.51
CA ALA A 85 -0.61 16.28 3.48
C ALA A 85 0.53 17.11 2.87
N LEU A 86 1.37 16.49 2.03
CA LEU A 86 2.43 17.19 1.29
C LEU A 86 1.86 18.21 0.31
N ALA A 87 0.83 17.83 -0.44
CA ALA A 87 0.14 18.75 -1.36
C ALA A 87 -0.45 19.95 -0.61
N LEU A 88 -1.03 19.74 0.56
CA LEU A 88 -1.58 20.82 1.39
C LEU A 88 -0.51 21.70 2.05
N SER A 89 0.71 21.21 2.20
CA SER A 89 1.84 22.00 2.73
C SER A 89 2.45 22.98 1.73
N GLY A 90 1.97 22.96 0.47
CA GLY A 90 2.44 23.88 -0.59
C GLY A 90 3.79 23.46 -1.20
N GLU A 91 4.18 22.20 -1.05
CA GLU A 91 5.38 21.66 -1.71
C GLU A 91 5.18 21.69 -3.24
N PRO A 92 6.17 22.12 -4.01
CA PRO A 92 6.11 22.07 -5.48
C PRO A 92 5.82 20.65 -5.96
N ASP A 93 4.98 20.52 -6.96
CA ASP A 93 4.60 19.26 -7.63
C ASP A 93 3.97 18.18 -6.73
N ALA A 94 3.79 18.44 -5.42
CA ALA A 94 3.20 17.46 -4.49
C ALA A 94 1.72 17.14 -4.82
N ALA A 95 0.99 18.09 -5.40
CA ALA A 95 -0.41 17.86 -5.79
C ALA A 95 -0.52 16.88 -6.97
N SER A 96 0.36 17.00 -7.97
CA SER A 96 0.42 16.08 -9.11
C SER A 96 0.89 14.70 -8.69
N GLY A 97 1.92 14.60 -7.85
CA GLY A 97 2.38 13.33 -7.28
C GLY A 97 1.30 12.64 -6.43
N ALA A 98 0.56 13.39 -5.60
CA ALA A 98 -0.57 12.85 -4.85
C ALA A 98 -1.69 12.33 -5.78
N LEU A 99 -1.96 13.00 -6.89
CA LEU A 99 -2.93 12.57 -7.89
C LEU A 99 -2.46 11.30 -8.61
N ALA A 100 -1.19 11.24 -9.06
CA ALA A 100 -0.62 10.07 -9.71
C ALA A 100 -0.71 8.83 -8.80
N LEU A 101 -0.33 9.01 -7.52
CA LEU A 101 -0.41 7.97 -6.51
C LEU A 101 -1.86 7.50 -6.28
N ALA A 102 -2.81 8.42 -6.11
CA ALA A 102 -4.21 8.08 -5.92
C ALA A 102 -4.82 7.34 -7.12
N LEU A 103 -4.44 7.72 -8.34
CA LEU A 103 -4.84 7.01 -9.56
C LEU A 103 -4.23 5.62 -9.64
N GLY A 104 -2.94 5.47 -9.31
CA GLY A 104 -2.25 4.17 -9.29
C GLY A 104 -2.87 3.21 -8.28
N ILE A 105 -3.10 3.66 -7.05
CA ILE A 105 -3.77 2.88 -5.99
C ILE A 105 -5.22 2.55 -6.39
N GLY A 106 -5.96 3.51 -6.94
CA GLY A 106 -7.32 3.26 -7.44
C GLY A 106 -7.38 2.20 -8.53
N LEU A 107 -6.38 2.13 -9.41
CA LEU A 107 -6.29 1.09 -10.45
C LEU A 107 -5.99 -0.29 -9.87
N GLN A 108 -5.13 -0.39 -8.86
CA GLN A 108 -4.79 -1.68 -8.22
C GLN A 108 -5.92 -2.21 -7.33
N ASN A 109 -6.74 -1.35 -6.74
CA ASN A 109 -7.86 -1.74 -5.87
C ASN A 109 -8.93 -2.58 -6.61
N LEU A 110 -9.04 -2.44 -7.93
CA LEU A 110 -9.95 -3.27 -8.72
C LEU A 110 -9.59 -4.76 -8.69
N PRO A 111 -8.34 -5.19 -9.04
CA PRO A 111 -7.93 -6.58 -8.88
C PRO A 111 -7.92 -7.05 -7.42
N GLU A 112 -7.59 -6.20 -6.45
CA GLU A 112 -7.60 -6.58 -5.04
C GLU A 112 -9.01 -6.85 -4.49
N GLY A 113 -9.98 -6.01 -4.83
CA GLY A 113 -11.39 -6.27 -4.53
C GLY A 113 -11.90 -7.57 -5.17
N ALA A 114 -11.43 -7.90 -6.37
CA ALA A 114 -11.73 -9.17 -7.01
C ALA A 114 -11.07 -10.36 -6.30
N ALA A 115 -9.83 -10.22 -5.81
CA ALA A 115 -9.12 -11.24 -5.05
C ALA A 115 -9.85 -11.61 -3.75
N VAL A 116 -10.57 -10.68 -3.14
CA VAL A 116 -11.45 -10.95 -2.00
C VAL A 116 -12.77 -11.59 -2.44
N SER A 117 -13.40 -11.04 -3.48
CA SER A 117 -14.76 -11.43 -3.90
C SER A 117 -14.83 -12.79 -4.56
N LEU A 118 -13.86 -13.14 -5.43
CA LEU A 118 -13.90 -14.37 -6.21
C LEU A 118 -13.82 -15.64 -5.35
N PRO A 119 -12.91 -15.77 -4.37
CA PRO A 119 -12.88 -16.94 -3.50
C PRO A 119 -14.13 -17.11 -2.63
N LEU A 120 -14.78 -16.00 -2.24
CA LEU A 120 -16.06 -16.06 -1.53
C LEU A 120 -17.17 -16.64 -2.42
N LEU A 121 -17.21 -16.24 -3.69
CA LEU A 121 -18.15 -16.81 -4.68
C LEU A 121 -17.88 -18.30 -4.91
N GLN A 122 -16.61 -18.71 -5.03
CA GLN A 122 -16.23 -20.12 -5.21
C GLN A 122 -16.66 -20.99 -4.02
N LYS A 123 -16.74 -20.42 -2.81
CA LYS A 123 -17.25 -21.09 -1.60
C LYS A 123 -18.77 -21.08 -1.47
N GLY A 124 -19.50 -20.57 -2.47
CA GLY A 124 -20.96 -20.59 -2.49
C GLY A 124 -21.62 -19.37 -1.83
N GLU A 125 -20.87 -18.34 -1.46
CA GLU A 125 -21.46 -17.10 -0.98
C GLU A 125 -22.24 -16.39 -2.08
N SER A 126 -23.26 -15.62 -1.71
CA SER A 126 -24.06 -14.87 -2.68
C SER A 126 -23.23 -13.75 -3.33
N LYS A 127 -23.55 -13.44 -4.60
CA LYS A 127 -22.88 -12.36 -5.36
C LYS A 127 -22.86 -11.03 -4.60
N LYS A 128 -23.97 -10.68 -3.93
CA LYS A 128 -24.07 -9.45 -3.13
C LYS A 128 -23.09 -9.48 -1.95
N ARG A 129 -23.03 -10.59 -1.22
CA ARG A 129 -22.17 -10.73 -0.05
C ARG A 129 -20.69 -10.71 -0.43
N ALA A 130 -20.32 -11.41 -1.50
CA ALA A 130 -18.97 -11.41 -2.03
C ALA A 130 -18.53 -10.01 -2.49
N PHE A 131 -19.40 -9.30 -3.25
CA PHE A 131 -19.14 -7.94 -3.70
C PHE A 131 -18.95 -6.97 -2.51
N PHE A 132 -19.88 -6.98 -1.55
CA PHE A 132 -19.75 -6.09 -0.39
C PHE A 132 -18.57 -6.43 0.51
N ALA A 133 -18.12 -7.67 0.58
CA ALA A 133 -16.90 -8.04 1.30
C ALA A 133 -15.66 -7.44 0.64
N GLY A 134 -15.54 -7.55 -0.70
CA GLY A 134 -14.46 -6.91 -1.45
C GLY A 134 -14.49 -5.37 -1.37
N ALA A 135 -15.68 -4.76 -1.47
CA ALA A 135 -15.81 -3.32 -1.31
C ALA A 135 -15.49 -2.85 0.12
N ALA A 136 -15.87 -3.62 1.13
CA ALA A 136 -15.64 -3.28 2.53
C ALA A 136 -14.16 -3.38 2.92
N SER A 137 -13.37 -4.27 2.30
CA SER A 137 -11.93 -4.35 2.55
C SER A 137 -11.21 -3.06 2.15
N GLY A 138 -11.68 -2.35 1.12
CA GLY A 138 -11.16 -1.04 0.71
C GLY A 138 -11.59 0.13 1.59
N LEU A 139 -12.64 -0.01 2.41
CA LEU A 139 -13.09 1.10 3.27
C LEU A 139 -12.09 1.49 4.36
N VAL A 140 -11.10 0.67 4.62
CA VAL A 140 -10.03 0.99 5.57
C VAL A 140 -9.04 2.02 5.01
N GLU A 141 -8.94 2.16 3.68
CA GLU A 141 -8.06 3.14 3.03
C GLU A 141 -8.42 4.59 3.38
N PRO A 142 -9.68 5.05 3.24
CA PRO A 142 -10.06 6.38 3.70
C PRO A 142 -9.76 6.62 5.19
N VAL A 143 -9.89 5.58 6.03
CA VAL A 143 -9.52 5.67 7.44
C VAL A 143 -8.02 5.85 7.60
N GLY A 144 -7.20 5.06 6.90
CA GLY A 144 -5.75 5.20 6.85
C GLY A 144 -5.31 6.58 6.36
N ALA A 145 -5.95 7.08 5.29
CA ALA A 145 -5.67 8.41 4.75
C ALA A 145 -5.94 9.54 5.75
N LEU A 146 -7.10 9.52 6.42
CA LEU A 146 -7.45 10.50 7.44
C LEU A 146 -6.51 10.45 8.66
N LEU A 147 -6.13 9.25 9.10
CA LEU A 147 -5.17 9.06 10.18
C LEU A 147 -3.81 9.64 9.82
N ALA A 148 -3.30 9.33 8.64
CA ALA A 148 -2.01 9.83 8.17
C ALA A 148 -2.03 11.35 7.98
N LEU A 149 -3.09 11.91 7.42
CA LEU A 149 -3.27 13.34 7.26
C LEU A 149 -3.28 14.06 8.62
N ALA A 150 -3.99 13.52 9.60
CA ALA A 150 -4.04 14.07 10.96
C ALA A 150 -2.66 14.03 11.65
N LEU A 151 -1.92 12.94 11.48
CA LEU A 151 -0.58 12.77 12.07
C LEU A 151 0.48 13.65 11.37
N ALA A 152 0.40 13.82 10.05
CA ALA A 152 1.35 14.60 9.27
C ALA A 152 1.44 16.07 9.71
N GLY A 153 0.33 16.67 10.11
CA GLY A 153 0.28 18.05 10.63
C GLY A 153 0.96 18.26 11.98
N TRP A 154 1.17 17.18 12.76
CA TRP A 154 1.73 17.26 14.12
C TRP A 154 3.23 17.00 14.18
N VAL A 155 3.80 16.30 13.19
CA VAL A 155 5.19 15.82 13.29
C VAL A 155 5.91 15.88 11.94
N SER A 156 6.25 17.06 11.46
CA SER A 156 7.04 17.23 10.23
C SER A 156 8.39 16.47 10.27
N ALA A 157 9.01 16.38 11.44
CA ALA A 157 10.25 15.63 11.65
C ALA A 157 10.08 14.09 11.54
N ALA A 158 8.87 13.56 11.78
CA ALA A 158 8.60 12.13 11.63
C ALA A 158 8.17 11.74 10.21
N LEU A 159 7.94 12.70 9.33
CA LEU A 159 7.43 12.46 7.99
C LEU A 159 8.33 11.49 7.19
N PRO A 160 9.67 11.62 7.16
CA PRO A 160 10.55 10.66 6.47
C PRO A 160 10.39 9.24 7.02
N TRP A 161 10.20 9.10 8.33
CA TRP A 161 9.99 7.80 8.99
C TRP A 161 8.65 7.19 8.64
N LEU A 162 7.58 7.98 8.66
CA LEU A 162 6.22 7.54 8.34
C LEU A 162 6.09 7.12 6.88
N MET A 163 6.62 7.94 5.96
CA MET A 163 6.61 7.62 4.53
C MET A 163 7.39 6.35 4.22
N SER A 164 8.58 6.22 4.80
CA SER A 164 9.40 5.01 4.61
C SER A 164 8.78 3.77 5.25
N ALA A 165 8.12 3.92 6.40
CA ALA A 165 7.42 2.80 7.03
C ALA A 165 6.23 2.35 6.18
N ALA A 166 5.45 3.28 5.61
CA ALA A 166 4.39 2.96 4.67
C ALA A 166 4.93 2.25 3.42
N ALA A 167 6.04 2.76 2.84
CA ALA A 167 6.74 2.07 1.74
C ALA A 167 7.19 0.66 2.13
N GLY A 168 7.69 0.48 3.35
CA GLY A 168 8.09 -0.82 3.89
C GLY A 168 6.93 -1.81 3.99
N CYS A 169 5.76 -1.35 4.43
CA CYS A 169 4.54 -2.15 4.41
C CYS A 169 4.20 -2.58 2.98
N MET A 170 4.15 -1.64 2.03
CA MET A 170 3.83 -1.92 0.63
C MET A 170 4.80 -2.90 -0.02
N VAL A 171 6.11 -2.72 0.17
CA VAL A 171 7.14 -3.64 -0.34
C VAL A 171 6.97 -5.03 0.27
N CYS A 172 6.68 -5.12 1.59
CA CYS A 172 6.46 -6.38 2.28
C CYS A 172 5.29 -7.16 1.67
N VAL A 173 4.13 -6.53 1.54
CA VAL A 173 2.93 -7.13 0.92
C VAL A 173 3.20 -7.58 -0.51
N THR A 174 3.81 -6.70 -1.30
CA THR A 174 4.10 -6.99 -2.70
C THR A 174 5.01 -8.21 -2.84
N ALA A 175 6.04 -8.32 -2.00
CA ALA A 175 6.97 -9.44 -2.01
C ALA A 175 6.36 -10.74 -1.46
N GLN A 176 5.48 -10.63 -0.46
CA GLN A 176 4.92 -11.78 0.24
C GLN A 176 3.73 -12.40 -0.49
N GLU A 177 2.89 -11.60 -1.12
CA GLU A 177 1.62 -12.05 -1.70
C GLU A 177 1.52 -11.75 -3.20
N MET A 178 1.68 -10.51 -3.62
CA MET A 178 1.32 -10.09 -4.97
C MET A 178 2.27 -10.59 -6.06
N ILE A 179 3.58 -10.63 -5.81
CA ILE A 179 4.55 -11.19 -6.77
C ILE A 179 4.39 -12.70 -6.85
N PRO A 180 4.36 -13.47 -5.74
CA PRO A 180 4.12 -14.92 -5.81
C PRO A 180 2.83 -15.27 -6.54
N GLU A 181 1.71 -14.60 -6.27
CA GLU A 181 0.45 -14.80 -6.98
C GLU A 181 0.58 -14.51 -8.49
N ALA A 182 1.28 -13.43 -8.85
CA ALA A 182 1.46 -13.06 -10.25
C ALA A 182 2.25 -14.08 -11.07
N VAL A 183 3.13 -14.87 -10.41
CA VAL A 183 4.02 -15.84 -11.08
C VAL A 183 3.67 -17.31 -10.75
N GLU A 184 2.58 -17.55 -10.03
CA GLU A 184 2.18 -18.88 -9.53
C GLU A 184 2.09 -19.94 -10.63
N ASN A 185 1.68 -19.56 -11.84
CA ASN A 185 1.49 -20.49 -12.96
C ASN A 185 2.70 -20.61 -13.90
N ASP A 186 3.87 -20.08 -13.50
CA ASP A 186 5.10 -20.07 -14.33
C ASP A 186 4.91 -19.45 -15.74
N GLU A 187 3.88 -18.62 -15.93
CA GLU A 187 3.61 -17.98 -17.20
C GLU A 187 4.39 -16.66 -17.34
N PRO A 188 5.09 -16.45 -18.47
CA PRO A 188 5.77 -15.17 -18.75
C PRO A 188 4.84 -13.96 -18.67
N ALA A 189 3.54 -14.16 -18.93
CA ALA A 189 2.52 -13.12 -18.84
C ALA A 189 2.42 -12.50 -17.43
N GLY A 190 2.57 -13.30 -16.36
CA GLY A 190 2.57 -12.83 -14.98
C GLY A 190 3.72 -11.86 -14.72
N VAL A 191 4.93 -12.25 -15.08
CA VAL A 191 6.14 -11.41 -14.95
C VAL A 191 6.00 -10.12 -15.77
N ILE A 192 5.56 -10.24 -17.02
CA ILE A 192 5.36 -9.08 -17.89
C ILE A 192 4.30 -8.13 -17.29
N SER A 193 3.23 -8.66 -16.71
CA SER A 193 2.19 -7.85 -16.08
C SER A 193 2.73 -7.02 -14.91
N VAL A 194 3.65 -7.56 -14.11
CA VAL A 194 4.36 -6.83 -13.04
C VAL A 194 5.19 -5.69 -13.63
N VAL A 195 5.99 -5.99 -14.65
CA VAL A 195 6.85 -4.99 -15.32
C VAL A 195 6.00 -3.87 -15.95
N LEU A 196 4.89 -4.22 -16.60
CA LEU A 196 3.98 -3.23 -17.19
C LEU A 196 3.32 -2.35 -16.13
N GLY A 197 2.91 -2.92 -15.00
CA GLY A 197 2.38 -2.15 -13.87
C GLY A 197 3.40 -1.18 -13.31
N PHE A 198 4.64 -1.63 -13.14
CA PHE A 198 5.75 -0.79 -12.69
C PHE A 198 6.01 0.38 -13.67
N ALA A 199 6.09 0.07 -14.97
CA ALA A 199 6.31 1.08 -16.00
C ALA A 199 5.16 2.11 -16.08
N LEU A 200 3.92 1.65 -15.93
CA LEU A 200 2.74 2.52 -15.92
C LEU A 200 2.81 3.51 -14.76
N MET A 201 3.03 3.02 -13.54
CA MET A 201 3.08 3.89 -12.36
C MET A 201 4.27 4.84 -12.40
N MET A 202 5.46 4.33 -12.80
CA MET A 202 6.63 5.18 -13.01
C MET A 202 6.35 6.30 -14.01
N ALA A 203 5.64 5.99 -15.11
CA ALA A 203 5.28 7.00 -16.09
C ALA A 203 4.30 8.03 -15.55
N LEU A 204 3.33 7.61 -14.72
CA LEU A 204 2.40 8.53 -14.05
C LEU A 204 3.13 9.46 -13.07
N ASP A 205 4.01 8.92 -12.23
CA ASP A 205 4.77 9.71 -11.25
C ASP A 205 5.76 10.70 -11.90
N VAL A 206 6.28 10.37 -13.08
CA VAL A 206 7.24 11.25 -13.79
C VAL A 206 6.54 12.24 -14.72
N ALA A 207 5.34 11.92 -15.22
CA ALA A 207 4.61 12.75 -16.19
C ALA A 207 3.65 13.75 -15.53
N LEU A 208 3.24 13.55 -14.31
CA LEU A 208 2.33 14.40 -13.53
C LEU A 208 3.07 15.20 -12.48
#